data_5269f5182e06652126340b9855f3d8cc
#
_entry.id   5269f5182e06652126340b9855f3d8cc
#
_cell.length_a   1.000
_cell.length_b   1.000
_cell.length_c   1.000
_cell.angle_alpha   90.00
_cell.angle_beta   90.00
_cell.angle_gamma   90.00
#
_symmetry.space_group_name_H-M   'P 1'
#
loop_
_entity.id
_entity.type
_entity.pdbx_description
1 polymer ?
#
loop_
_entity_poly.entity_id
_entity_poly.type
_entity_poly.pdbx_seq_one_letter_code
_entity_poly.pdbx_strand_id
1 'polypeptide(L)'
;INKAYFENGRQSRVIGFEFNLDLAYDSPIYTVGETAAYSRIGELEEKVESLTLKGQTYTGDGGSGVYVIRRNDSTPATDSNVYSALRSLVMFLRKDQADGTNFLLKFGKFIDSMIAGKGAGIYPDGRGQFERLEVRGSAVFKEIIYNRLNAQEGDTSYSENGVIESVALESDGTYTLKLRKRWENDFTAFQEGDIVYGIVNNLFSTGEYYASWMRVLSKNVPANSISVLSYPDSEVPGGKNYPPTELTIITRRGNAFNEDRQSYWYLSATTDKCLVWLEGVTKPVLEQNNYYMILGRLPNLDLFDNLPVNYKHSYIFARAGIFGELYRVDWQGLPVQELVDRGFWS
;
A
#
# COMPACT_ATOMS: atom_id res chain seq x y z
N ILE A 1 25.85 -85.23 19.61
CA ILE A 1 25.95 -85.08 18.17
C ILE A 1 25.28 -86.29 17.55
N ASN A 2 24.15 -86.15 16.86
CA ASN A 2 23.40 -87.25 16.26
C ASN A 2 24.01 -87.55 14.84
N LYS A 3 24.84 -88.55 14.75
CA LYS A 3 25.48 -88.98 13.52
C LYS A 3 24.50 -89.71 12.58
N ALA A 4 23.31 -90.03 13.04
CA ALA A 4 22.33 -90.77 12.18
C ALA A 4 21.78 -89.94 11.01
N TYR A 5 21.85 -88.63 11.11
CA TYR A 5 21.33 -87.72 10.07
C TYR A 5 22.40 -86.97 9.29
N PHE A 6 23.65 -87.03 9.74
CA PHE A 6 24.77 -86.35 9.04
C PHE A 6 26.04 -87.22 9.13
N GLU A 7 26.64 -87.49 7.99
CA GLU A 7 27.81 -88.39 7.88
C GLU A 7 29.00 -87.91 8.75
N ASN A 8 29.17 -86.59 8.94
CA ASN A 8 30.20 -86.01 9.77
C ASN A 8 29.71 -85.38 11.06
N GLY A 9 28.38 -85.53 11.38
CA GLY A 9 27.70 -84.87 12.48
C GLY A 9 27.65 -83.34 12.27
N ARG A 10 26.55 -82.77 12.72
CA ARG A 10 26.42 -81.30 12.72
C ARG A 10 26.69 -80.74 14.13
N GLN A 11 27.53 -79.75 14.24
CA GLN A 11 27.67 -78.99 15.45
C GLN A 11 26.53 -77.92 15.49
N SER A 12 25.69 -78.04 16.51
CA SER A 12 24.68 -77.04 16.82
C SER A 12 24.84 -76.54 18.26
N ARG A 13 24.64 -75.27 18.41
CA ARG A 13 24.75 -74.68 19.74
C ARG A 13 23.55 -75.11 20.59
N VAL A 14 23.81 -75.48 21.84
CA VAL A 14 22.75 -75.71 22.85
C VAL A 14 22.21 -74.32 23.23
N ILE A 15 20.93 -74.11 23.01
CA ILE A 15 20.22 -72.84 23.29
C ILE A 15 19.34 -72.90 24.54
N GLY A 16 19.14 -74.10 25.05
CA GLY A 16 18.38 -74.31 26.28
C GLY A 16 18.59 -75.73 26.78
N PHE A 17 18.33 -75.93 28.07
CA PHE A 17 18.28 -77.24 28.65
C PHE A 17 17.21 -77.26 29.76
N GLU A 18 16.54 -78.37 29.86
CA GLU A 18 15.56 -78.64 30.90
C GLU A 18 16.02 -79.88 31.63
N PHE A 19 15.98 -79.86 32.98
CA PHE A 19 16.18 -81.07 33.81
C PHE A 19 15.19 -81.05 34.98
N ASN A 20 14.79 -82.22 35.40
CA ASN A 20 13.87 -82.36 36.49
C ASN A 20 14.64 -82.40 37.80
N LEU A 21 14.45 -81.42 38.66
CA LEU A 21 15.11 -81.33 39.96
C LEU A 21 14.68 -82.46 40.98
N ASP A 22 13.47 -82.99 40.78
CA ASP A 22 12.94 -84.04 41.66
C ASP A 22 13.36 -85.44 41.25
N LEU A 23 13.91 -85.62 40.08
CA LEU A 23 14.41 -86.88 39.54
C LEU A 23 15.88 -86.72 39.06
N ALA A 24 16.76 -86.90 40.06
CA ALA A 24 18.24 -86.64 39.83
C ALA A 24 18.87 -87.61 38.83
N TYR A 25 18.18 -88.60 38.33
CA TYR A 25 18.67 -89.59 37.34
C TYR A 25 18.04 -89.39 35.95
N ASP A 26 17.21 -88.41 35.77
CA ASP A 26 16.62 -88.14 34.47
C ASP A 26 17.63 -87.39 33.56
N SER A 27 17.68 -87.81 32.32
CA SER A 27 18.63 -87.18 31.39
C SER A 27 18.12 -85.81 30.98
N PRO A 28 18.96 -84.76 31.07
CA PRO A 28 18.53 -83.44 30.68
C PRO A 28 18.16 -83.37 29.22
N ILE A 29 17.07 -82.70 28.93
CA ILE A 29 16.64 -82.40 27.55
C ILE A 29 17.39 -81.17 27.08
N TYR A 30 18.18 -81.29 25.98
CA TYR A 30 18.88 -80.16 25.37
C TYR A 30 18.13 -79.67 24.16
N THR A 31 17.79 -78.45 24.15
CA THR A 31 17.31 -77.75 22.96
C THR A 31 18.48 -77.24 22.12
N VAL A 32 18.66 -77.76 20.93
CA VAL A 32 19.76 -77.43 20.04
C VAL A 32 19.22 -76.75 18.78
N GLY A 33 19.83 -75.69 18.36
CA GLY A 33 19.39 -74.92 17.19
C GLY A 33 19.99 -73.53 17.16
N GLU A 34 19.45 -72.73 16.33
CA GLU A 34 19.75 -71.32 16.35
C GLU A 34 18.95 -70.67 17.48
N THR A 35 19.58 -69.84 18.30
CA THR A 35 18.94 -69.23 19.47
C THR A 35 17.73 -68.38 19.07
N ALA A 36 16.63 -68.50 19.79
CA ALA A 36 15.46 -67.64 19.58
C ALA A 36 15.81 -66.12 19.67
N ALA A 37 16.90 -65.79 20.41
CA ALA A 37 17.45 -64.42 20.43
C ALA A 37 18.16 -64.02 19.12
N TYR A 38 18.76 -64.96 18.44
CA TYR A 38 19.38 -64.72 17.13
C TYR A 38 18.35 -64.55 16.04
N SER A 39 17.28 -65.31 16.02
CA SER A 39 16.20 -65.15 15.09
C SER A 39 15.46 -63.81 15.32
N ARG A 40 15.30 -63.40 16.58
CA ARG A 40 14.63 -62.16 16.94
C ARG A 40 15.46 -60.89 16.62
N ILE A 41 16.80 -60.99 16.76
CA ILE A 41 17.72 -59.93 16.31
C ILE A 41 17.73 -59.85 14.77
N GLY A 42 17.81 -61.00 14.11
CA GLY A 42 17.76 -61.07 12.64
C GLY A 42 16.40 -60.55 12.12
N GLU A 43 15.30 -60.93 12.72
CA GLU A 43 13.99 -60.37 12.37
C GLU A 43 13.88 -58.85 12.65
N LEU A 44 14.51 -58.35 13.71
CA LEU A 44 14.57 -56.91 13.98
C LEU A 44 15.49 -56.18 13.03
N GLU A 45 16.66 -56.76 12.69
CA GLU A 45 17.56 -56.22 11.68
C GLU A 45 16.92 -56.20 10.30
N GLU A 46 16.25 -57.28 9.92
CA GLU A 46 15.51 -57.38 8.66
C GLU A 46 14.31 -56.36 8.60
N LYS A 47 13.61 -56.19 9.75
CA LYS A 47 12.59 -55.16 9.89
C LYS A 47 13.16 -53.75 9.83
N VAL A 48 14.27 -53.47 10.51
CA VAL A 48 14.96 -52.18 10.48
C VAL A 48 15.47 -51.91 9.07
N GLU A 49 16.08 -52.89 8.42
CA GLU A 49 16.57 -52.77 7.05
C GLU A 49 15.41 -52.59 6.04
N SER A 50 14.30 -53.31 6.22
CA SER A 50 13.09 -53.13 5.41
C SER A 50 12.45 -51.76 5.61
N LEU A 51 12.46 -51.22 6.85
CA LEU A 51 11.98 -49.88 7.15
C LEU A 51 12.89 -48.80 6.59
N THR A 52 14.19 -49.00 6.66
CA THR A 52 15.23 -48.11 6.09
C THR A 52 15.15 -48.10 4.56
N LEU A 53 15.03 -49.27 3.94
CA LEU A 53 14.80 -49.42 2.50
C LEU A 53 13.46 -48.83 2.05
N LYS A 54 12.39 -49.02 2.82
CA LYS A 54 11.08 -48.38 2.56
C LYS A 54 11.15 -46.86 2.66
N GLY A 55 12.00 -46.30 3.52
CA GLY A 55 12.26 -44.87 3.57
C GLY A 55 13.11 -44.33 2.43
N GLN A 56 13.94 -45.16 1.83
CA GLN A 56 14.85 -44.76 0.72
C GLN A 56 14.39 -45.09 -0.68
N THR A 57 13.59 -46.13 -0.87
CA THR A 57 13.07 -46.54 -2.20
C THR A 57 11.58 -46.75 -2.14
N TYR A 58 10.86 -45.64 -2.19
CA TYR A 58 9.46 -45.69 -2.43
C TYR A 58 9.17 -45.81 -3.93
N THR A 59 9.19 -47.01 -4.46
CA THR A 59 8.64 -47.33 -5.79
C THR A 59 7.21 -47.80 -5.54
N GLY A 60 6.24 -46.93 -5.81
CA GLY A 60 4.82 -47.25 -5.61
C GLY A 60 4.36 -48.41 -6.47
N ASP A 61 4.33 -49.59 -5.88
CA ASP A 61 3.48 -50.66 -6.32
C ASP A 61 3.02 -51.47 -5.10
N GLY A 62 1.74 -51.36 -4.76
CA GLY A 62 0.98 -52.32 -3.96
C GLY A 62 1.20 -52.40 -2.44
N GLY A 63 1.96 -51.56 -1.82
CA GLY A 63 2.13 -51.52 -0.36
C GLY A 63 1.68 -50.18 0.24
N SER A 64 1.16 -50.19 1.47
CA SER A 64 0.60 -49.02 2.19
C SER A 64 1.58 -47.89 2.48
N GLY A 65 2.26 -47.40 1.51
CA GLY A 65 3.22 -46.32 1.63
C GLY A 65 2.92 -45.16 0.69
N VAL A 66 3.40 -43.96 1.04
CA VAL A 66 3.16 -42.73 0.29
C VAL A 66 4.11 -42.65 -0.91
N TYR A 67 3.60 -42.51 -2.13
CA TYR A 67 4.41 -42.30 -3.32
C TYR A 67 5.02 -40.87 -3.35
N VAL A 68 6.33 -40.79 -3.54
CA VAL A 68 7.03 -39.49 -3.60
C VAL A 68 7.26 -39.07 -5.05
N ILE A 69 6.51 -38.08 -5.51
CA ILE A 69 6.67 -37.49 -6.83
C ILE A 69 7.98 -36.69 -6.89
N ARG A 70 8.92 -37.12 -7.68
CA ARG A 70 10.24 -36.48 -7.84
C ARG A 70 10.18 -35.32 -8.83
N ARG A 71 11.27 -34.53 -8.90
CA ARG A 71 11.34 -33.30 -9.72
C ARG A 71 10.90 -33.49 -11.18
N ASN A 72 11.35 -34.55 -11.82
CA ASN A 72 11.09 -34.84 -13.23
C ASN A 72 10.00 -35.90 -13.46
N ASP A 73 9.27 -36.24 -12.41
CA ASP A 73 8.19 -37.23 -12.48
C ASP A 73 6.91 -36.57 -13.01
N SER A 74 6.28 -37.21 -14.01
CA SER A 74 5.03 -36.74 -14.59
C SER A 74 3.80 -37.34 -13.92
N THR A 75 3.97 -38.16 -12.89
CA THR A 75 2.86 -38.76 -12.14
C THR A 75 1.91 -37.71 -11.63
N PRO A 76 0.59 -37.80 -11.86
CA PRO A 76 -0.39 -36.88 -11.34
C PRO A 76 -0.43 -36.90 -9.81
N ALA A 77 -0.66 -35.74 -9.20
CA ALA A 77 -0.88 -35.65 -7.77
C ALA A 77 -2.19 -36.34 -7.39
N THR A 78 -2.16 -37.15 -6.33
CA THR A 78 -3.30 -37.84 -5.74
C THR A 78 -3.26 -37.71 -4.23
N ASP A 79 -4.31 -38.10 -3.52
CA ASP A 79 -4.36 -38.07 -2.07
C ASP A 79 -3.37 -39.05 -1.39
N SER A 80 -2.83 -40.01 -2.17
CA SER A 80 -1.87 -41.03 -1.70
C SER A 80 -0.41 -40.77 -2.05
N ASN A 81 -0.10 -39.59 -2.64
CA ASN A 81 1.27 -39.24 -2.96
C ASN A 81 1.68 -37.85 -2.44
N VAL A 82 2.98 -37.62 -2.31
CA VAL A 82 3.56 -36.35 -1.87
C VAL A 82 4.66 -35.88 -2.81
N TYR A 83 4.92 -34.57 -2.85
CA TYR A 83 6.04 -34.01 -3.57
C TYR A 83 7.35 -34.17 -2.81
N SER A 84 8.43 -34.52 -3.52
CA SER A 84 9.77 -34.42 -2.96
C SER A 84 10.11 -32.94 -2.69
N ALA A 85 11.09 -32.68 -1.82
CA ALA A 85 11.56 -31.32 -1.57
C ALA A 85 11.95 -30.57 -2.84
N LEU A 86 12.64 -31.24 -3.78
CA LEU A 86 13.01 -30.65 -5.07
C LEU A 86 11.80 -30.40 -5.99
N ARG A 87 10.76 -31.23 -5.91
CA ARG A 87 9.52 -31.01 -6.68
C ARG A 87 8.76 -29.83 -6.12
N SER A 88 8.68 -29.71 -4.80
CA SER A 88 8.03 -28.59 -4.12
C SER A 88 8.64 -27.24 -4.48
N LEU A 89 9.98 -27.16 -4.62
CA LEU A 89 10.69 -25.94 -5.05
C LEU A 89 10.32 -25.50 -6.49
N VAL A 90 9.82 -26.41 -7.32
CA VAL A 90 9.37 -26.07 -8.69
C VAL A 90 7.88 -25.76 -8.74
N MET A 91 7.10 -26.37 -7.84
CA MET A 91 5.62 -26.27 -7.87
C MET A 91 5.08 -25.12 -7.04
N PHE A 92 5.79 -24.65 -6.03
CA PHE A 92 5.33 -23.61 -5.10
C PHE A 92 6.25 -22.39 -5.13
N LEU A 93 5.64 -21.21 -5.04
CA LEU A 93 6.39 -19.97 -4.86
C LEU A 93 7.06 -19.96 -3.47
N ARG A 94 8.33 -19.62 -3.44
CA ARG A 94 9.13 -19.54 -2.22
C ARG A 94 8.86 -18.26 -1.46
N LYS A 95 8.99 -18.33 -0.13
CA LYS A 95 8.80 -17.17 0.76
C LYS A 95 10.12 -16.66 1.34
N ASP A 96 11.19 -17.40 1.18
CA ASP A 96 12.51 -17.14 1.79
C ASP A 96 13.50 -16.51 0.81
N GLN A 97 13.13 -16.39 -0.46
CA GLN A 97 13.91 -15.73 -1.49
C GLN A 97 13.02 -15.23 -2.63
N ALA A 98 13.61 -14.41 -3.51
CA ALA A 98 12.94 -14.00 -4.75
C ALA A 98 12.63 -15.24 -5.61
N ASP A 99 11.38 -15.35 -6.05
CA ASP A 99 10.91 -16.45 -6.87
C ASP A 99 9.83 -15.93 -7.83
N GLY A 100 9.57 -16.63 -8.93
CA GLY A 100 8.68 -16.18 -9.97
C GLY A 100 7.90 -17.30 -10.64
N THR A 101 6.81 -16.91 -11.30
CA THR A 101 6.01 -17.80 -12.11
C THR A 101 5.80 -17.21 -13.51
N ASN A 102 5.81 -18.09 -14.52
CA ASN A 102 5.44 -17.75 -15.90
C ASN A 102 3.93 -17.93 -16.15
N PHE A 103 3.15 -18.17 -15.10
CA PHE A 103 1.72 -18.39 -15.19
C PHE A 103 0.95 -17.29 -14.46
N LEU A 104 -0.29 -17.06 -14.89
CA LEU A 104 -1.22 -16.15 -14.23
C LEU A 104 -1.51 -16.62 -12.80
N LEU A 105 -1.26 -15.76 -11.83
CA LEU A 105 -1.70 -15.94 -10.44
C LEU A 105 -3.13 -15.42 -10.29
N LYS A 106 -4.04 -16.28 -9.88
CA LYS A 106 -5.47 -15.96 -9.67
C LYS A 106 -5.82 -15.96 -8.20
N PHE A 107 -6.65 -14.98 -7.81
CA PHE A 107 -7.18 -14.88 -6.45
C PHE A 107 -8.72 -14.87 -6.51
N GLY A 108 -9.35 -15.79 -5.80
CA GLY A 108 -10.80 -15.98 -5.81
C GLY A 108 -11.32 -16.52 -7.16
N LYS A 109 -12.57 -16.21 -7.46
CA LYS A 109 -13.19 -16.53 -8.76
C LYS A 109 -12.77 -15.46 -9.77
N PHE A 110 -11.57 -15.58 -10.32
CA PHE A 110 -11.05 -14.63 -11.29
C PHE A 110 -11.72 -14.80 -12.67
N ILE A 111 -12.24 -13.68 -13.18
CA ILE A 111 -12.78 -13.56 -14.54
C ILE A 111 -12.05 -12.42 -15.22
N ASP A 112 -11.30 -12.70 -16.30
CA ASP A 112 -10.60 -11.71 -17.12
C ASP A 112 -11.62 -10.95 -17.98
N SER A 113 -12.01 -9.76 -17.52
CA SER A 113 -12.87 -8.85 -18.25
C SER A 113 -12.74 -7.44 -17.73
N MET A 114 -12.61 -6.46 -18.61
CA MET A 114 -12.59 -5.03 -18.26
C MET A 114 -13.95 -4.51 -17.77
N ILE A 115 -15.07 -5.18 -18.11
CA ILE A 115 -16.42 -4.70 -17.82
C ILE A 115 -17.09 -5.51 -16.72
N ALA A 116 -16.92 -6.84 -16.74
CA ALA A 116 -17.58 -7.79 -15.84
C ALA A 116 -16.59 -8.67 -15.10
N GLY A 117 -15.34 -8.23 -14.97
CA GLY A 117 -14.28 -8.94 -14.26
C GLY A 117 -14.58 -9.13 -12.79
N LYS A 118 -14.08 -10.22 -12.22
CA LYS A 118 -14.21 -10.54 -10.80
C LYS A 118 -12.89 -11.05 -10.25
N GLY A 119 -12.68 -10.84 -8.93
CA GLY A 119 -11.49 -11.29 -8.25
C GLY A 119 -10.24 -10.49 -8.64
N ALA A 120 -9.07 -11.10 -8.47
CA ALA A 120 -7.81 -10.50 -8.87
C ALA A 120 -6.91 -11.47 -9.62
N GLY A 121 -6.11 -10.95 -10.54
CA GLY A 121 -5.13 -11.70 -11.30
C GLY A 121 -3.87 -10.88 -11.56
N ILE A 122 -2.71 -11.52 -11.45
CA ILE A 122 -1.41 -10.96 -11.79
C ILE A 122 -0.83 -11.79 -12.92
N TYR A 123 -0.56 -11.15 -14.04
CA TYR A 123 -0.03 -11.78 -15.24
C TYR A 123 1.49 -11.70 -15.29
N PRO A 124 2.16 -12.65 -15.97
CA PRO A 124 3.62 -12.64 -16.12
C PRO A 124 4.18 -11.44 -16.89
N ASP A 125 3.36 -10.77 -17.68
CA ASP A 125 3.70 -9.54 -18.42
C ASP A 125 3.69 -8.27 -17.54
N GLY A 126 3.41 -8.42 -16.24
CA GLY A 126 3.32 -7.32 -15.28
C GLY A 126 1.93 -6.68 -15.18
N ARG A 127 0.96 -7.11 -15.97
CA ARG A 127 -0.43 -6.63 -15.88
C ARG A 127 -1.10 -7.20 -14.62
N GLY A 128 -1.69 -6.32 -13.79
CA GLY A 128 -2.55 -6.70 -12.68
C GLY A 128 -4.00 -6.31 -12.95
N GLN A 129 -4.95 -7.20 -12.69
CA GLN A 129 -6.38 -6.90 -12.72
C GLN A 129 -6.96 -7.10 -11.33
N PHE A 130 -7.64 -6.09 -10.80
CA PHE A 130 -8.23 -6.08 -9.48
C PHE A 130 -9.66 -5.56 -9.55
N GLU A 131 -10.59 -6.27 -8.98
CA GLU A 131 -11.97 -5.78 -8.81
C GLU A 131 -12.01 -4.59 -7.85
N ARG A 132 -11.14 -4.60 -6.83
CA ARG A 132 -10.97 -3.51 -5.87
C ARG A 132 -9.51 -3.40 -5.47
N LEU A 133 -8.98 -2.17 -5.51
CA LEU A 133 -7.65 -1.85 -5.03
C LEU A 133 -7.77 -0.80 -3.92
N GLU A 134 -7.31 -1.13 -2.72
CA GLU A 134 -7.22 -0.22 -1.58
C GLU A 134 -5.76 0.01 -1.22
N VAL A 135 -5.32 1.26 -1.28
CA VAL A 135 -3.96 1.67 -0.95
C VAL A 135 -3.98 2.55 0.30
N ARG A 136 -3.38 2.08 1.39
CA ARG A 136 -3.34 2.82 2.67
C ARG A 136 -2.20 3.84 2.78
N GLY A 137 -1.32 3.85 1.82
CA GLY A 137 -0.20 4.79 1.76
C GLY A 137 -0.27 5.66 0.54
N SER A 138 0.83 5.69 -0.21
CA SER A 138 0.94 6.40 -1.48
C SER A 138 0.93 5.42 -2.64
N ALA A 139 0.31 5.79 -3.74
CA ALA A 139 0.43 5.12 -5.02
C ALA A 139 1.04 6.10 -6.03
N VAL A 140 2.03 5.65 -6.79
CA VAL A 140 2.68 6.44 -7.84
C VAL A 140 2.30 5.82 -9.18
N PHE A 141 1.65 6.60 -10.03
CA PHE A 141 1.26 6.20 -11.37
C PHE A 141 1.98 7.09 -12.38
N LYS A 142 2.53 6.50 -13.42
CA LYS A 142 3.06 7.26 -14.55
C LYS A 142 1.93 7.85 -15.39
N GLU A 143 0.85 7.09 -15.53
CA GLU A 143 -0.34 7.46 -16.30
C GLU A 143 -1.57 6.80 -15.68
N ILE A 144 -2.70 7.52 -15.66
CA ILE A 144 -4.00 7.01 -15.25
C ILE A 144 -4.99 7.28 -16.35
N ILE A 145 -5.64 6.23 -16.86
CA ILE A 145 -6.69 6.32 -17.87
C ILE A 145 -8.04 6.04 -17.21
N TYR A 146 -8.95 7.00 -17.27
CA TYR A 146 -10.33 6.85 -16.81
C TYR A 146 -11.24 6.51 -17.98
N ASN A 147 -11.81 5.30 -17.97
CA ASN A 147 -12.71 4.85 -19.04
C ASN A 147 -14.14 5.39 -18.94
N ARG A 148 -14.47 6.06 -17.83
CA ARG A 148 -15.79 6.61 -17.55
C ARG A 148 -15.68 7.94 -16.80
N LEU A 149 -16.81 8.42 -16.24
CA LEU A 149 -16.84 9.60 -15.39
C LEU A 149 -15.88 9.45 -14.20
N ASN A 150 -14.98 10.44 -14.05
CA ASN A 150 -14.23 10.64 -12.82
C ASN A 150 -15.02 11.60 -11.93
N ALA A 151 -15.28 11.20 -10.69
CA ALA A 151 -15.89 12.03 -9.67
C ALA A 151 -14.94 12.18 -8.49
N GLN A 152 -14.67 13.42 -8.09
CA GLN A 152 -13.91 13.77 -6.91
C GLN A 152 -14.83 14.49 -5.94
N GLU A 153 -14.82 14.06 -4.68
CA GLU A 153 -15.52 14.73 -3.59
C GLU A 153 -14.54 15.66 -2.86
N GLY A 154 -15.05 16.84 -2.48
CA GLY A 154 -14.26 17.82 -1.73
C GLY A 154 -13.67 18.94 -2.59
N ASP A 155 -12.91 19.79 -1.94
CA ASP A 155 -12.29 20.97 -2.52
C ASP A 155 -10.85 20.67 -2.96
N THR A 156 -10.39 21.32 -4.02
CA THR A 156 -9.05 21.09 -4.56
C THR A 156 -8.25 22.40 -4.62
N SER A 157 -7.04 22.38 -4.08
CA SER A 157 -6.07 23.48 -4.19
C SER A 157 -4.92 23.07 -5.09
N TYR A 158 -4.55 23.95 -6.01
CA TYR A 158 -3.41 23.77 -6.90
C TYR A 158 -2.27 24.65 -6.41
N SER A 159 -1.46 24.12 -5.52
CA SER A 159 -0.27 24.75 -4.95
C SER A 159 0.60 23.67 -4.29
N GLU A 160 1.75 24.07 -3.73
CA GLU A 160 2.62 23.16 -2.99
C GLU A 160 1.86 22.56 -1.81
N ASN A 161 2.10 21.26 -1.61
CA ASN A 161 1.41 20.49 -0.57
C ASN A 161 2.33 19.47 0.07
N GLY A 162 1.89 18.93 1.19
CA GLY A 162 2.56 17.87 1.91
C GLY A 162 1.62 17.18 2.89
N VAL A 163 2.01 16.02 3.38
CA VAL A 163 1.31 15.31 4.46
C VAL A 163 2.17 15.36 5.70
N ILE A 164 1.60 15.76 6.82
CA ILE A 164 2.29 15.78 8.11
C ILE A 164 2.51 14.35 8.59
N GLU A 165 3.76 13.95 8.78
CA GLU A 165 4.14 12.65 9.34
C GLU A 165 4.14 12.69 10.87
N SER A 166 4.69 13.76 11.46
CA SER A 166 4.69 13.98 12.90
C SER A 166 4.71 15.48 13.24
N VAL A 167 4.20 15.79 14.42
CA VAL A 167 4.11 17.15 14.96
C VAL A 167 4.86 17.21 16.29
N ALA A 168 5.75 18.16 16.45
CA ALA A 168 6.38 18.48 17.73
C ALA A 168 6.08 19.95 18.10
N LEU A 169 5.56 20.19 19.30
CA LEU A 169 5.41 21.52 19.87
C LEU A 169 6.70 21.90 20.59
N GLU A 170 7.29 23.00 20.17
CA GLU A 170 8.52 23.52 20.75
C GLU A 170 8.24 24.42 21.97
N SER A 171 9.26 24.65 22.78
CA SER A 171 9.13 25.44 24.01
C SER A 171 8.82 26.93 23.79
N ASP A 172 9.06 27.42 22.57
CA ASP A 172 8.77 28.81 22.17
C ASP A 172 7.35 28.97 21.56
N GLY A 173 6.55 27.91 21.55
CA GLY A 173 5.20 27.88 20.99
C GLY A 173 5.12 27.66 19.49
N THR A 174 6.23 27.42 18.84
CA THR A 174 6.26 26.99 17.41
C THR A 174 6.03 25.49 17.27
N TYR A 175 5.72 25.04 16.08
CA TYR A 175 5.60 23.61 15.77
C TYR A 175 6.66 23.22 14.76
N THR A 176 7.32 22.09 15.00
CA THR A 176 8.13 21.40 13.99
C THR A 176 7.30 20.30 13.34
N LEU A 177 7.01 20.47 12.06
CA LEU A 177 6.25 19.52 11.26
C LEU A 177 7.19 18.71 10.39
N LYS A 178 7.31 17.41 10.63
CA LYS A 178 7.99 16.50 9.73
C LYS A 178 7.02 16.07 8.64
N LEU A 179 7.43 16.18 7.38
CA LEU A 179 6.59 15.86 6.23
C LEU A 179 6.92 14.48 5.70
N ARG A 180 5.88 13.76 5.32
CA ARG A 180 5.99 12.43 4.72
C ARG A 180 6.71 12.53 3.38
N LYS A 181 7.72 11.70 3.18
CA LYS A 181 8.33 11.50 1.87
C LYS A 181 7.49 10.54 1.04
N ARG A 182 7.23 10.87 -0.21
CA ARG A 182 6.54 10.00 -1.18
C ARG A 182 7.52 9.04 -1.85
N TRP A 183 8.80 9.46 -1.95
CA TRP A 183 9.94 8.68 -2.44
C TRP A 183 11.23 9.16 -1.77
N GLU A 184 12.32 8.45 -1.96
CA GLU A 184 13.57 8.69 -1.23
C GLU A 184 14.10 10.12 -1.34
N ASN A 185 14.04 10.73 -2.54
CA ASN A 185 14.50 12.09 -2.82
C ASN A 185 13.36 13.12 -2.83
N ASP A 186 12.24 12.82 -2.19
CA ASP A 186 11.15 13.79 -2.03
C ASP A 186 11.46 14.72 -0.87
N PHE A 187 11.50 16.02 -1.16
CA PHE A 187 11.74 17.06 -0.19
C PHE A 187 10.64 18.11 -0.26
N THR A 188 10.41 18.76 0.87
CA THR A 188 9.40 19.81 0.95
C THR A 188 9.65 20.95 -0.02
N ALA A 189 8.59 21.35 -0.73
CA ALA A 189 8.56 22.53 -1.60
C ALA A 189 8.17 23.80 -0.84
N PHE A 190 7.79 23.71 0.43
CA PHE A 190 7.47 24.88 1.26
C PHE A 190 8.70 25.75 1.48
N GLN A 191 8.47 27.06 1.63
CA GLN A 191 9.50 28.07 1.87
C GLN A 191 9.09 28.97 3.02
N GLU A 192 10.08 29.72 3.51
CA GLU A 192 9.87 30.74 4.54
C GLU A 192 8.81 31.75 4.10
N GLY A 193 7.94 32.11 5.03
CA GLY A 193 6.83 33.02 4.78
C GLY A 193 5.59 32.36 4.19
N ASP A 194 5.66 31.09 3.74
CA ASP A 194 4.47 30.43 3.21
C ASP A 194 3.35 30.36 4.24
N ILE A 195 2.16 30.73 3.80
CA ILE A 195 0.93 30.55 4.56
C ILE A 195 0.42 29.16 4.25
N VAL A 196 0.36 28.33 5.25
CA VAL A 196 -0.01 26.93 5.13
C VAL A 196 -1.35 26.68 5.77
N TYR A 197 -2.19 25.95 5.06
CA TYR A 197 -3.53 25.58 5.48
C TYR A 197 -3.70 24.06 5.44
N GLY A 198 -4.33 23.52 6.47
CA GLY A 198 -4.75 22.13 6.54
C GLY A 198 -6.15 22.00 7.12
N ILE A 199 -6.89 20.99 6.67
CA ILE A 199 -8.17 20.61 7.25
C ILE A 199 -8.01 19.30 7.99
N VAL A 200 -8.38 19.30 9.26
CA VAL A 200 -8.49 18.10 10.08
C VAL A 200 -9.95 17.75 10.23
N ASN A 201 -10.34 16.57 9.79
CA ASN A 201 -11.68 16.06 10.02
C ASN A 201 -11.71 15.27 11.33
N ASN A 202 -12.55 15.67 12.26
CA ASN A 202 -12.81 14.88 13.46
C ASN A 202 -13.76 13.73 13.13
N LEU A 203 -13.20 12.59 12.76
CA LEU A 203 -13.95 11.38 12.44
C LEU A 203 -14.69 10.75 13.64
N PHE A 204 -14.44 11.26 14.87
CA PHE A 204 -14.95 10.62 16.10
C PHE A 204 -16.19 11.29 16.69
N SER A 205 -16.66 12.40 16.13
CA SER A 205 -17.86 13.04 16.67
C SER A 205 -18.84 13.53 15.59
N THR A 206 -18.94 14.82 15.39
CA THR A 206 -20.01 15.46 14.62
C THR A 206 -19.68 15.64 13.13
N GLY A 207 -18.56 15.17 12.65
CA GLY A 207 -18.08 15.43 11.29
C GLY A 207 -17.62 16.88 11.09
N GLU A 208 -17.23 17.57 12.17
CA GLU A 208 -16.72 18.94 12.10
C GLU A 208 -15.35 18.98 11.47
N TYR A 209 -15.13 19.99 10.64
CA TYR A 209 -13.85 20.26 10.01
C TYR A 209 -13.12 21.33 10.81
N TYR A 210 -11.92 21.01 11.24
CA TYR A 210 -11.03 21.93 11.96
C TYR A 210 -9.97 22.46 11.02
N ALA A 211 -9.90 23.78 10.87
CA ALA A 211 -8.89 24.44 10.05
C ALA A 211 -7.64 24.73 10.87
N SER A 212 -6.48 24.45 10.30
CA SER A 212 -5.17 24.79 10.85
C SER A 212 -4.46 25.75 9.90
N TRP A 213 -4.23 26.98 10.34
CA TRP A 213 -3.53 28.01 9.59
C TRP A 213 -2.20 28.31 10.27
N MET A 214 -1.13 28.25 9.50
CA MET A 214 0.23 28.40 10.00
C MET A 214 1.07 29.21 9.02
N ARG A 215 2.11 29.86 9.52
CA ARG A 215 3.14 30.49 8.72
C ARG A 215 4.45 29.72 8.86
N VAL A 216 5.08 29.38 7.75
CA VAL A 216 6.40 28.73 7.73
C VAL A 216 7.46 29.76 8.16
N LEU A 217 8.23 29.40 9.18
CA LEU A 217 9.34 30.20 9.68
C LEU A 217 10.67 29.76 9.05
N SER A 218 10.87 28.47 8.90
CA SER A 218 12.07 27.89 8.31
C SER A 218 11.81 26.49 7.78
N LYS A 219 12.74 25.98 6.96
CA LYS A 219 12.71 24.61 6.47
C LYS A 219 14.03 23.89 6.75
N ASN A 220 13.94 22.60 7.01
CA ASN A 220 15.08 21.70 7.11
C ASN A 220 14.95 20.62 6.02
N VAL A 221 15.67 20.80 4.92
CA VAL A 221 15.58 19.91 3.75
C VAL A 221 16.06 18.48 4.07
N PRO A 222 17.21 18.27 4.75
CA PRO A 222 17.65 16.91 5.11
C PRO A 222 16.63 16.15 5.96
N ALA A 223 16.01 16.81 6.93
CA ALA A 223 14.99 16.21 7.81
C ALA A 223 13.61 16.14 7.15
N ASN A 224 13.41 16.77 6.00
CA ASN A 224 12.12 16.98 5.36
C ASN A 224 11.08 17.58 6.32
N SER A 225 11.47 18.63 7.04
CA SER A 225 10.63 19.29 8.05
C SER A 225 10.56 20.79 7.84
N ILE A 226 9.50 21.39 8.36
CA ILE A 226 9.28 22.83 8.42
C ILE A 226 8.99 23.24 9.86
N SER A 227 9.49 24.39 10.27
CA SER A 227 9.09 25.05 11.50
C SER A 227 7.97 26.04 11.17
N VAL A 228 6.89 26.02 11.91
CA VAL A 228 5.73 26.87 11.66
C VAL A 228 5.23 27.54 12.92
N LEU A 229 4.65 28.72 12.75
CA LEU A 229 3.93 29.45 13.79
C LEU A 229 2.43 29.46 13.43
N SER A 230 1.58 29.03 14.37
CA SER A 230 0.14 29.10 14.20
C SER A 230 -0.34 30.56 14.22
N TYR A 231 -1.27 30.91 13.33
CA TYR A 231 -1.95 32.19 13.40
C TYR A 231 -2.90 32.26 14.62
N PRO A 232 -3.04 33.43 15.24
CA PRO A 232 -4.03 33.60 16.29
C PRO A 232 -5.47 33.48 15.74
N ASP A 233 -6.41 33.12 16.57
CA ASP A 233 -7.84 32.95 16.22
C ASP A 233 -8.41 34.18 15.50
N SER A 234 -7.99 35.39 15.88
CA SER A 234 -8.46 36.65 15.29
C SER A 234 -7.98 36.91 13.86
N GLU A 235 -6.97 36.19 13.39
CA GLU A 235 -6.33 36.41 12.09
C GLU A 235 -6.69 35.31 11.07
N VAL A 236 -7.60 34.41 11.42
CA VAL A 236 -8.02 33.30 10.53
C VAL A 236 -9.49 33.39 10.14
N PRO A 237 -9.87 32.90 8.97
CA PRO A 237 -11.26 32.78 8.59
C PRO A 237 -12.07 31.97 9.62
N GLY A 238 -13.25 32.47 9.98
CA GLY A 238 -14.11 31.82 10.97
C GLY A 238 -13.74 32.06 12.43
N GLY A 239 -12.63 32.80 12.71
CA GLY A 239 -12.28 33.22 14.06
C GLY A 239 -11.87 32.11 15.01
N LYS A 240 -11.44 30.96 14.46
CA LYS A 240 -10.97 29.82 15.23
C LYS A 240 -9.88 29.07 14.48
N ASN A 241 -8.72 28.92 15.08
CA ASN A 241 -7.60 28.16 14.56
C ASN A 241 -7.32 26.93 15.44
N TYR A 242 -6.92 25.85 14.83
CA TYR A 242 -6.61 24.61 15.52
C TYR A 242 -5.15 24.22 15.32
N PRO A 243 -4.54 23.53 16.30
CA PRO A 243 -3.18 23.02 16.17
C PRO A 243 -3.06 22.06 14.99
N PRO A 244 -1.89 22.01 14.33
CA PRO A 244 -1.63 20.99 13.31
C PRO A 244 -1.66 19.59 13.91
N THR A 245 -2.12 18.63 13.14
CA THR A 245 -2.18 17.21 13.55
C THR A 245 -1.50 16.31 12.52
N GLU A 246 -1.07 15.15 12.98
CA GLU A 246 -0.51 14.11 12.09
C GLU A 246 -1.52 13.67 11.03
N LEU A 247 -1.00 13.21 9.90
CA LEU A 247 -1.74 12.75 8.73
C LEU A 247 -2.56 13.83 8.01
N THR A 248 -2.53 15.07 8.48
CA THR A 248 -3.19 16.18 7.80
C THR A 248 -2.46 16.53 6.50
N ILE A 249 -3.23 16.70 5.44
CA ILE A 249 -2.74 17.29 4.19
C ILE A 249 -2.70 18.80 4.36
N ILE A 250 -1.54 19.38 4.17
CA ILE A 250 -1.33 20.82 4.21
C ILE A 250 -0.98 21.35 2.82
N THR A 251 -1.46 22.55 2.53
CA THR A 251 -1.26 23.20 1.23
C THR A 251 -0.88 24.67 1.42
N ARG A 252 -0.08 25.22 0.50
CA ARG A 252 0.22 26.66 0.49
C ARG A 252 -1.01 27.45 0.04
N ARG A 253 -1.30 28.52 0.76
CA ARG A 253 -2.37 29.48 0.50
C ARG A 253 -1.88 30.91 0.35
N GLY A 254 -0.62 31.09 -0.01
CA GLY A 254 0.03 32.38 -0.16
C GLY A 254 1.40 32.41 0.52
N ASN A 255 1.97 33.60 0.57
CA ASN A 255 3.26 33.86 1.26
C ASN A 255 3.27 35.28 1.80
N ALA A 256 3.79 35.45 3.02
CA ALA A 256 3.80 36.76 3.69
C ALA A 256 4.75 37.77 3.04
N PHE A 257 5.77 37.32 2.29
CA PHE A 257 6.87 38.19 1.83
C PHE A 257 7.19 38.06 0.35
N ASN A 258 7.05 36.85 -0.22
CA ASN A 258 7.45 36.54 -1.60
C ASN A 258 6.26 36.61 -2.54
N GLU A 259 6.23 37.61 -3.42
CA GLU A 259 5.14 37.87 -4.37
C GLU A 259 4.90 36.69 -5.31
N ASP A 260 5.96 36.02 -5.80
CA ASP A 260 5.85 34.86 -6.67
C ASP A 260 5.12 33.67 -6.05
N ARG A 261 4.93 33.70 -4.73
CA ARG A 261 4.28 32.64 -3.97
C ARG A 261 2.95 33.04 -3.35
N GLN A 262 2.42 34.21 -3.70
CA GLN A 262 1.17 34.75 -3.18
C GLN A 262 -0.05 34.36 -4.00
N SER A 263 0.12 33.53 -5.03
CA SER A 263 -0.95 33.12 -5.93
C SER A 263 -1.25 31.61 -5.82
N TYR A 264 -2.50 31.24 -6.04
CA TYR A 264 -2.94 29.86 -6.17
C TYR A 264 -4.32 29.74 -6.81
N TRP A 265 -4.59 28.55 -7.42
CA TRP A 265 -5.92 28.17 -7.85
C TRP A 265 -6.65 27.38 -6.77
N TYR A 266 -7.95 27.64 -6.63
CA TYR A 266 -8.81 26.92 -5.70
C TYR A 266 -10.14 26.58 -6.34
N LEU A 267 -10.48 25.29 -6.36
CA LEU A 267 -11.77 24.77 -6.78
C LEU A 267 -12.53 24.35 -5.52
N SER A 268 -13.60 25.08 -5.20
CA SER A 268 -14.54 24.71 -4.16
C SER A 268 -15.77 24.07 -4.79
N ALA A 269 -15.89 22.75 -4.63
CA ALA A 269 -17.02 22.00 -5.16
C ALA A 269 -18.15 21.85 -4.12
N THR A 270 -17.81 21.86 -2.84
CA THR A 270 -18.75 21.58 -1.75
C THR A 270 -19.30 22.84 -1.11
N THR A 271 -18.45 23.79 -0.75
CA THR A 271 -18.81 24.98 0.02
C THR A 271 -19.25 26.12 -0.88
N ASP A 272 -18.34 26.70 -1.65
CA ASP A 272 -18.58 27.93 -2.39
C ASP A 272 -19.07 27.67 -3.83
N LYS A 273 -18.78 26.48 -4.37
CA LYS A 273 -19.19 26.07 -5.73
C LYS A 273 -18.64 27.01 -6.81
N CYS A 274 -17.33 27.26 -6.74
CA CYS A 274 -16.63 28.14 -7.66
C CYS A 274 -15.20 27.67 -7.91
N LEU A 275 -14.62 28.13 -9.01
CA LEU A 275 -13.21 28.08 -9.30
C LEU A 275 -12.64 29.49 -9.16
N VAL A 276 -11.60 29.64 -8.36
CA VAL A 276 -11.03 30.95 -8.01
C VAL A 276 -9.54 31.00 -8.32
N TRP A 277 -9.11 32.07 -8.94
CA TRP A 277 -7.71 32.48 -9.01
C TRP A 277 -7.48 33.61 -8.02
N LEU A 278 -6.54 33.39 -7.10
CA LEU A 278 -6.18 34.33 -6.02
C LEU A 278 -4.74 34.80 -6.22
N GLU A 279 -4.52 36.08 -5.98
CA GLU A 279 -3.24 36.77 -6.08
C GLU A 279 -3.01 37.67 -4.88
N GLY A 280 -1.72 37.96 -4.58
CA GLY A 280 -1.35 38.91 -3.51
C GLY A 280 -1.80 38.43 -2.13
N VAL A 281 -1.88 37.13 -1.90
CA VAL A 281 -2.32 36.57 -0.63
C VAL A 281 -1.16 36.55 0.36
N THR A 282 -1.21 37.49 1.31
CA THR A 282 -0.19 37.68 2.35
C THR A 282 -0.63 37.28 3.76
N LYS A 283 -1.89 36.90 3.93
CA LYS A 283 -2.50 36.54 5.22
C LYS A 283 -3.66 35.53 5.01
N PRO A 284 -4.09 34.80 6.05
CA PRO A 284 -5.18 33.83 5.94
C PRO A 284 -6.54 34.42 5.51
N VAL A 285 -6.87 35.62 6.00
CA VAL A 285 -8.12 36.30 5.68
C VAL A 285 -7.99 36.99 4.33
N LEU A 286 -8.83 36.58 3.37
CA LEU A 286 -8.84 37.13 2.02
C LEU A 286 -9.59 38.46 2.00
N GLU A 287 -9.10 39.37 1.16
CA GLU A 287 -9.73 40.65 0.82
C GLU A 287 -10.21 40.64 -0.63
N GLN A 288 -11.10 41.60 -0.99
CA GLN A 288 -11.58 41.72 -2.38
C GLN A 288 -10.42 41.78 -3.38
N ASN A 289 -9.35 42.44 -3.00
CA ASN A 289 -8.16 42.57 -3.84
C ASN A 289 -7.40 41.28 -4.13
N ASN A 290 -7.63 40.23 -3.38
CA ASN A 290 -7.03 38.91 -3.65
C ASN A 290 -7.76 38.16 -4.76
N TYR A 291 -9.00 38.48 -5.05
CA TYR A 291 -9.77 37.82 -6.09
C TYR A 291 -9.46 38.41 -7.47
N TYR A 292 -8.79 37.62 -8.30
CA TYR A 292 -8.47 38.00 -9.66
C TYR A 292 -9.42 37.40 -10.70
N MET A 293 -9.86 36.17 -10.47
CA MET A 293 -10.87 35.54 -11.29
C MET A 293 -11.76 34.59 -10.44
N ILE A 294 -13.06 34.64 -10.70
CA ILE A 294 -14.02 33.71 -10.10
C ILE A 294 -14.93 33.19 -11.21
N LEU A 295 -15.08 31.89 -11.30
CA LEU A 295 -16.05 31.21 -12.15
C LEU A 295 -17.00 30.40 -11.27
N GLY A 296 -18.26 30.77 -11.22
CA GLY A 296 -19.26 30.12 -10.38
C GLY A 296 -19.94 31.06 -9.41
N ARG A 297 -20.25 30.60 -8.20
CA ARG A 297 -20.80 31.45 -7.17
C ARG A 297 -19.73 32.37 -6.60
N LEU A 298 -20.12 33.58 -6.17
CA LEU A 298 -19.19 34.48 -5.49
C LEU A 298 -19.02 34.02 -4.04
N PRO A 299 -17.79 33.63 -3.64
CA PRO A 299 -17.49 33.42 -2.23
C PRO A 299 -17.42 34.77 -1.51
N ASN A 300 -17.70 34.81 -0.21
CA ASN A 300 -17.61 36.03 0.61
C ASN A 300 -18.34 37.24 0.00
N LEU A 301 -19.67 37.11 -0.21
CA LEU A 301 -20.49 38.18 -0.83
C LEU A 301 -20.31 39.56 -0.23
N ASP A 302 -20.00 39.65 1.07
CA ASP A 302 -19.76 40.92 1.76
C ASP A 302 -18.60 41.73 1.17
N LEU A 303 -17.68 41.07 0.46
CA LEU A 303 -16.63 41.76 -0.26
C LEU A 303 -17.07 42.40 -1.59
N PHE A 304 -18.32 42.16 -2.02
CA PHE A 304 -18.90 42.60 -3.29
C PHE A 304 -20.15 43.46 -3.12
N ASP A 305 -20.24 44.20 -2.03
CA ASP A 305 -21.43 44.98 -1.59
C ASP A 305 -21.94 45.98 -2.63
N ASN A 306 -21.07 46.46 -3.53
CA ASN A 306 -21.45 47.42 -4.56
C ASN A 306 -21.97 46.78 -5.85
N LEU A 307 -22.08 45.46 -5.90
CA LEU A 307 -22.58 44.75 -7.06
C LEU A 307 -23.95 44.18 -6.80
N PRO A 308 -24.89 44.22 -7.76
CA PRO A 308 -26.23 43.66 -7.63
C PRO A 308 -26.17 42.12 -7.69
N VAL A 309 -25.43 41.50 -6.77
CA VAL A 309 -25.13 40.07 -6.79
C VAL A 309 -26.13 39.27 -5.93
N ASN A 310 -26.42 38.06 -6.38
CA ASN A 310 -27.22 37.09 -5.67
C ASN A 310 -26.41 35.80 -5.52
N TYR A 311 -26.20 35.32 -4.30
CA TYR A 311 -25.42 34.13 -4.00
C TYR A 311 -25.91 32.84 -4.72
N LYS A 312 -27.13 32.81 -5.20
CA LYS A 312 -27.70 31.69 -5.98
C LYS A 312 -27.27 31.69 -7.44
N HIS A 313 -26.78 32.81 -7.95
CA HIS A 313 -26.36 32.93 -9.33
C HIS A 313 -24.91 32.52 -9.50
N SER A 314 -24.57 32.13 -10.72
CA SER A 314 -23.20 31.88 -11.18
C SER A 314 -22.69 33.12 -11.90
N TYR A 315 -21.46 33.50 -11.63
CA TYR A 315 -20.83 34.70 -12.17
C TYR A 315 -19.54 34.36 -12.85
N ILE A 316 -19.14 35.21 -13.79
CA ILE A 316 -17.76 35.33 -14.28
C ILE A 316 -17.25 36.66 -13.72
N PHE A 317 -16.43 36.61 -12.72
CA PHE A 317 -15.74 37.80 -12.21
C PHE A 317 -14.28 37.71 -12.67
N ALA A 318 -13.77 38.76 -13.27
CA ALA A 318 -12.37 38.91 -13.65
C ALA A 318 -11.97 40.36 -13.53
N ARG A 319 -10.75 40.66 -13.10
CA ARG A 319 -10.24 42.04 -13.05
C ARG A 319 -9.94 42.60 -14.43
N ALA A 320 -9.61 41.74 -15.37
CA ALA A 320 -9.43 42.09 -16.77
C ALA A 320 -9.89 40.92 -17.64
N GLY A 321 -10.45 41.21 -18.78
CA GLY A 321 -10.88 40.22 -19.76
C GLY A 321 -10.62 40.70 -21.15
N ILE A 322 -10.25 39.78 -22.01
CA ILE A 322 -10.10 40.02 -23.44
C ILE A 322 -11.08 39.08 -24.13
N PHE A 323 -12.10 39.67 -24.74
CA PHE A 323 -13.14 38.93 -25.45
C PHE A 323 -13.09 39.29 -26.91
N GLY A 324 -12.85 38.34 -27.81
CA GLY A 324 -12.83 38.55 -29.23
C GLY A 324 -11.88 37.63 -30.01
N GLU A 325 -11.94 37.71 -31.33
CA GLU A 325 -10.96 37.01 -32.17
C GLU A 325 -9.60 37.69 -32.08
N LEU A 326 -8.64 37.01 -31.48
CA LEU A 326 -7.25 37.50 -31.34
C LEU A 326 -6.44 37.48 -32.62
N TYR A 327 -7.08 37.66 -33.77
CA TYR A 327 -6.38 37.85 -35.05
C TYR A 327 -5.81 39.27 -35.15
N ARG A 328 -4.52 39.42 -34.89
CA ARG A 328 -3.76 40.66 -35.09
C ARG A 328 -4.06 41.79 -34.11
N VAL A 329 -4.01 41.54 -32.86
CA VAL A 329 -3.84 42.65 -31.95
C VAL A 329 -2.35 42.83 -31.70
N ASP A 330 -1.81 43.83 -32.39
CA ASP A 330 -0.56 44.44 -31.98
C ASP A 330 -0.86 45.27 -30.74
N TRP A 331 -0.62 44.65 -29.58
CA TRP A 331 -0.93 45.21 -28.25
C TRP A 331 0.02 46.35 -27.86
N GLN A 332 0.95 46.70 -28.69
CA GLN A 332 1.84 47.81 -28.47
C GLN A 332 1.11 49.13 -28.63
N GLY A 333 0.27 49.44 -27.61
CA GLY A 333 -0.11 50.81 -27.36
C GLY A 333 -1.51 51.27 -27.75
N LEU A 334 -2.50 50.40 -27.90
CA LEU A 334 -3.90 50.87 -27.98
C LEU A 334 -4.36 51.38 -26.59
N PRO A 335 -4.75 52.66 -26.47
CA PRO A 335 -5.32 53.18 -25.25
C PRO A 335 -6.59 52.41 -24.90
N VAL A 336 -6.85 52.19 -23.59
CA VAL A 336 -8.07 51.52 -23.10
C VAL A 336 -9.35 52.16 -23.71
N GLN A 337 -9.36 53.44 -23.91
CA GLN A 337 -10.47 54.18 -24.52
C GLN A 337 -10.75 53.72 -25.95
N GLU A 338 -9.72 53.41 -26.75
CA GLU A 338 -9.91 52.93 -28.11
C GLU A 338 -10.49 51.52 -28.18
N LEU A 339 -10.25 50.69 -27.16
CA LEU A 339 -10.88 49.39 -26.99
C LEU A 339 -12.38 49.52 -26.62
N VAL A 340 -12.71 50.49 -25.75
CA VAL A 340 -14.10 50.82 -25.41
C VAL A 340 -14.85 51.34 -26.65
N ASP A 341 -14.23 52.22 -27.40
CA ASP A 341 -14.83 52.80 -28.65
C ASP A 341 -15.08 51.77 -29.74
N ARG A 342 -14.31 50.66 -29.73
CA ARG A 342 -14.50 49.52 -30.63
C ARG A 342 -15.47 48.47 -30.13
N GLY A 343 -16.12 48.68 -28.98
CA GLY A 343 -17.12 47.78 -28.40
C GLY A 343 -16.54 46.55 -27.69
N PHE A 344 -15.26 46.54 -27.34
CA PHE A 344 -14.67 45.47 -26.53
C PHE A 344 -14.99 45.59 -25.03
N TRP A 345 -15.55 46.73 -24.61
CA TRP A 345 -16.01 47.03 -23.28
C TRP A 345 -17.35 47.76 -23.33
N SER A 346 -18.36 47.19 -22.70
CA SER A 346 -19.61 47.86 -22.43
C SER A 346 -19.96 47.79 -20.95
#